data_e016e0d9c39df2090a033f44c29e0a2e
#
_entry.id   e016e0d9c39df2090a033f44c29e0a2e
#
_cell.length_a   1.000
_cell.length_b   1.000
_cell.length_c   1.000
_cell.angle_alpha   90.00
_cell.angle_beta   90.00
_cell.angle_gamma   90.00
#
_symmetry.space_group_name_H-M   'P 1'
#
loop_
_entity.id
_entity.type
_entity.pdbx_description
1 polymer ?
#
loop_
_entity_poly.entity_id
_entity_poly.type
_entity_poly.pdbx_seq_one_letter_code
_entity_poly.pdbx_strand_id
1 'polypeptide(L)'
;MVWRNCTASFLIGRNAMLDRLLRALALFVVSGFAQAVTVLDDTQNKVEIPRTPQRIVSLLPSLTETVCALGQCPRLVGVDRYSNWPDSIQAVPRMGGGIDPNIERIVAQKPDLVLLAGSTRGVERLQALGITVLRLEPRTHADVQRVLRTVAEALGVPGTQADRVWREIDAGVQAAVQSLKPQARSQRVYFEVSPAPYGASESSFIGETLQRMGVRNILPAALGPFPQINPEFVVRAQPDVIMAGDSSRASMLQRPGWPQMRAVRDDRICVFPPEQADIVVRAGPRMAEGARLMAECLNRTAGAAR
;
A
#
# COMPACT_ATOMS: atom_id res chain seq x y z
N MET A 1 16.13 19.33 93.56
CA MET A 1 17.38 18.72 93.06
C MET A 1 17.24 18.38 91.59
N VAL A 2 18.00 19.05 90.80
CA VAL A 2 17.97 19.10 89.32
C VAL A 2 18.77 17.94 88.75
N TRP A 3 18.26 17.30 87.72
CA TRP A 3 19.11 16.70 86.66
C TRP A 3 18.40 16.81 85.32
N ARG A 4 18.98 17.52 84.40
CA ARG A 4 18.63 17.64 82.98
C ARG A 4 19.35 16.54 82.20
N ASN A 5 18.66 15.87 81.35
CA ASN A 5 19.26 15.02 80.34
C ASN A 5 19.21 15.72 78.96
N CYS A 6 20.38 16.06 78.48
CA CYS A 6 20.64 16.37 77.05
C CYS A 6 21.12 15.11 76.37
N THR A 7 20.35 14.59 75.42
CA THR A 7 20.87 13.74 74.31
C THR A 7 19.79 13.68 73.24
N ALA A 8 20.12 14.10 72.07
CA ALA A 8 19.70 13.57 70.78
C ALA A 8 19.58 14.66 69.70
N SER A 9 20.66 14.98 69.09
CA SER A 9 20.63 15.73 67.79
C SER A 9 21.83 15.29 66.96
N PHE A 10 21.80 14.11 66.39
CA PHE A 10 22.81 13.70 65.39
C PHE A 10 22.37 12.52 64.53
N LEU A 11 21.31 12.63 63.70
CA LEU A 11 20.98 11.62 62.70
C LEU A 11 20.01 12.12 61.60
N ILE A 12 20.11 13.37 61.10
CA ILE A 12 19.23 13.81 59.98
C ILE A 12 20.05 14.22 58.72
N GLY A 13 21.37 14.00 58.68
CA GLY A 13 22.18 14.50 57.56
C GLY A 13 22.52 13.52 56.43
N ARG A 14 22.27 12.21 56.59
CA ARG A 14 22.80 11.21 55.65
C ARG A 14 21.85 10.73 54.55
N ASN A 15 20.54 10.92 54.66
CA ASN A 15 19.60 10.38 53.70
C ASN A 15 19.27 11.33 52.52
N ALA A 16 19.47 12.65 52.70
CA ALA A 16 19.19 13.63 51.65
C ALA A 16 20.18 13.61 50.48
N MET A 17 21.43 13.21 50.74
CA MET A 17 22.45 13.12 49.67
C MET A 17 22.31 11.85 48.84
N LEU A 18 21.90 10.74 49.49
CA LEU A 18 21.62 9.45 48.78
C LEU A 18 20.37 9.53 47.93
N ASP A 19 19.33 10.25 48.39
CA ASP A 19 18.08 10.46 47.65
C ASP A 19 18.28 11.37 46.43
N ARG A 20 19.18 12.35 46.49
CA ARG A 20 19.55 13.21 45.35
C ARG A 20 20.38 12.44 44.33
N LEU A 21 21.26 11.53 44.73
CA LEU A 21 22.04 10.65 43.84
C LEU A 21 21.15 9.60 43.14
N LEU A 22 20.19 9.02 43.85
CA LEU A 22 19.22 8.09 43.29
C LEU A 22 18.23 8.74 42.28
N ARG A 23 17.82 9.99 42.54
CA ARG A 23 16.98 10.76 41.60
C ARG A 23 17.76 11.26 40.39
N ALA A 24 19.07 11.56 40.52
CA ALA A 24 19.93 11.88 39.38
C ALA A 24 20.24 10.65 38.51
N LEU A 25 20.32 9.45 39.09
CA LEU A 25 20.54 8.20 38.37
C LEU A 25 19.28 7.70 37.62
N ALA A 26 18.09 8.03 38.15
CA ALA A 26 16.82 7.67 37.50
C ALA A 26 16.49 8.50 36.24
N LEU A 27 17.16 9.66 36.05
CA LEU A 27 16.98 10.51 34.87
C LEU A 27 17.88 10.13 33.66
N PHE A 28 18.76 9.11 33.82
CA PHE A 28 19.76 8.76 32.80
C PHE A 28 19.45 7.51 31.98
N VAL A 29 18.25 6.90 32.10
CA VAL A 29 17.94 5.61 31.46
C VAL A 29 16.72 5.66 30.54
N VAL A 30 16.52 6.73 29.78
CA VAL A 30 15.64 6.69 28.61
C VAL A 30 16.27 7.47 27.46
N SER A 31 17.52 7.23 27.18
CA SER A 31 18.06 7.44 25.84
C SER A 31 17.73 6.17 25.05
N GLY A 32 16.51 6.09 24.53
CA GLY A 32 16.18 5.08 23.54
C GLY A 32 17.20 5.20 22.42
N PHE A 33 18.10 4.22 22.30
CA PHE A 33 18.99 4.08 21.15
C PHE A 33 18.09 4.02 19.91
N ALA A 34 18.03 5.11 19.17
CA ALA A 34 17.49 5.11 17.82
C ALA A 34 18.40 4.17 17.01
N GLN A 35 18.03 2.89 16.90
CA GLN A 35 18.76 1.95 16.08
C GLN A 35 18.61 2.37 14.63
N ALA A 36 19.72 2.65 13.98
CA ALA A 36 19.77 2.75 12.53
C ALA A 36 19.35 1.39 11.94
N VAL A 37 18.47 1.41 10.96
CA VAL A 37 18.05 0.22 10.24
C VAL A 37 18.45 0.36 8.78
N THR A 38 18.86 -0.74 8.15
CA THR A 38 19.17 -0.79 6.73
C THR A 38 18.19 -1.70 6.03
N VAL A 39 17.41 -1.17 5.10
CA VAL A 39 16.45 -1.93 4.29
C VAL A 39 16.86 -1.96 2.82
N LEU A 40 16.43 -2.97 2.08
CA LEU A 40 16.58 -3.05 0.62
C LEU A 40 15.35 -2.45 -0.06
N ASP A 41 15.57 -1.55 -1.02
CA ASP A 41 14.52 -1.04 -1.89
C ASP A 41 14.31 -1.93 -3.14
N ASP A 42 13.30 -1.63 -3.94
CA ASP A 42 12.98 -2.41 -5.15
C ASP A 42 13.98 -2.21 -6.29
N THR A 43 14.89 -1.27 -6.17
CA THR A 43 16.04 -1.09 -7.07
C THR A 43 17.31 -1.77 -6.56
N GLN A 44 17.19 -2.62 -5.52
CA GLN A 44 18.27 -3.38 -4.86
C GLN A 44 19.31 -2.48 -4.18
N ASN A 45 18.97 -1.23 -3.87
CA ASN A 45 19.82 -0.35 -3.09
C ASN A 45 19.59 -0.57 -1.58
N LYS A 46 20.67 -0.55 -0.83
CA LYS A 46 20.62 -0.49 0.63
C LYS A 46 20.31 0.95 1.05
N VAL A 47 19.20 1.14 1.76
CA VAL A 47 18.77 2.43 2.29
C VAL A 47 18.99 2.42 3.79
N GLU A 48 19.88 3.28 4.26
CA GLU A 48 20.12 3.49 5.68
C GLU A 48 19.11 4.50 6.24
N ILE A 49 18.44 4.10 7.31
CA ILE A 49 17.47 4.92 8.04
C ILE A 49 18.07 5.13 9.44
N PRO A 50 18.71 6.28 9.70
CA PRO A 50 19.52 6.47 10.88
C PRO A 50 18.71 6.55 12.18
N ARG A 51 17.43 6.81 12.10
CA ARG A 51 16.47 6.85 13.22
C ARG A 51 15.07 6.54 12.74
N THR A 52 14.21 6.10 13.64
CA THR A 52 12.79 5.85 13.33
C THR A 52 12.13 7.13 12.78
N PRO A 53 11.66 7.12 11.51
CA PRO A 53 11.06 8.30 10.88
C PRO A 53 9.79 8.76 11.60
N GLN A 54 9.69 10.08 11.83
CA GLN A 54 8.53 10.72 12.43
C GLN A 54 7.75 11.58 11.43
N ARG A 55 8.38 11.92 10.29
CA ARG A 55 7.81 12.76 9.23
C ARG A 55 7.95 12.05 7.90
N ILE A 56 6.85 11.43 7.46
CA ILE A 56 6.83 10.58 6.27
C ILE A 56 6.07 11.29 5.15
N VAL A 57 6.66 11.31 3.97
CA VAL A 57 5.94 11.64 2.73
C VAL A 57 5.75 10.34 1.94
N SER A 58 4.52 10.07 1.50
CA SER A 58 4.18 8.90 0.68
C SER A 58 3.63 9.34 -0.68
N LEU A 59 4.28 8.91 -1.76
CA LEU A 59 3.95 9.31 -3.13
C LEU A 59 3.28 8.20 -3.95
N LEU A 60 2.77 7.17 -3.28
CA LEU A 60 2.01 6.10 -3.92
C LEU A 60 0.83 5.69 -3.02
N PRO A 61 -0.42 5.64 -3.52
CA PRO A 61 -1.58 5.33 -2.68
C PRO A 61 -1.47 4.03 -1.88
N SER A 62 -0.97 2.95 -2.49
CA SER A 62 -0.76 1.68 -1.80
C SER A 62 0.25 1.76 -0.66
N LEU A 63 1.30 2.60 -0.78
CA LEU A 63 2.28 2.84 0.30
C LEU A 63 1.66 3.70 1.41
N THR A 64 0.84 4.71 1.07
CA THR A 64 0.07 5.49 2.03
C THR A 64 -0.84 4.58 2.86
N GLU A 65 -1.59 3.70 2.20
CA GLU A 65 -2.44 2.70 2.84
C GLU A 65 -1.63 1.73 3.71
N THR A 66 -0.43 1.32 3.25
CA THR A 66 0.50 0.45 4.01
C THR A 66 0.98 1.12 5.31
N VAL A 67 1.41 2.39 5.25
CA VAL A 67 1.80 3.16 6.44
C VAL A 67 0.64 3.20 7.44
N CYS A 68 -0.58 3.43 6.94
CA CYS A 68 -1.76 3.50 7.79
C CYS A 68 -2.17 2.14 8.37
N ALA A 69 -2.11 1.06 7.60
CA ALA A 69 -2.39 -0.30 8.07
C ALA A 69 -1.40 -0.75 9.17
N LEU A 70 -0.18 -0.23 9.14
CA LEU A 70 0.83 -0.41 10.18
C LEU A 70 0.65 0.53 11.38
N GLY A 71 -0.46 1.29 11.47
CA GLY A 71 -0.76 2.19 12.57
C GLY A 71 0.05 3.48 12.57
N GLN A 72 0.72 3.82 11.47
CA GLN A 72 1.64 4.97 11.39
C GLN A 72 1.07 6.16 10.59
N CYS A 73 -0.22 6.18 10.30
CA CYS A 73 -0.92 7.31 9.65
C CYS A 73 -0.57 8.68 10.25
N PRO A 74 -0.48 8.88 11.58
CA PRO A 74 -0.18 10.18 12.17
C PRO A 74 1.21 10.72 11.81
N ARG A 75 2.12 9.90 11.31
CA ARG A 75 3.45 10.32 10.86
C ARG A 75 3.46 10.85 9.42
N LEU A 76 2.35 10.71 8.67
CA LEU A 76 2.25 11.23 7.30
C LEU A 76 2.13 12.76 7.34
N VAL A 77 3.10 13.44 6.72
CA VAL A 77 3.14 14.90 6.59
C VAL A 77 2.92 15.36 5.14
N GLY A 78 2.83 14.42 4.20
CA GLY A 78 2.54 14.67 2.81
C GLY A 78 2.19 13.38 2.08
N VAL A 79 1.24 13.46 1.13
CA VAL A 79 0.83 12.34 0.30
C VAL A 79 0.66 12.78 -1.14
N ASP A 80 0.67 11.83 -2.09
CA ASP A 80 0.37 12.13 -3.49
C ASP A 80 -1.11 12.56 -3.68
N ARG A 81 -1.45 13.09 -4.86
CA ARG A 81 -2.80 13.59 -5.15
C ARG A 81 -3.88 12.51 -5.18
N TYR A 82 -3.49 11.25 -5.42
CA TYR A 82 -4.41 10.11 -5.57
C TYR A 82 -4.61 9.33 -4.27
N SER A 83 -3.80 9.58 -3.24
CA SER A 83 -4.00 9.00 -1.92
C SER A 83 -5.26 9.59 -1.28
N ASN A 84 -6.32 8.79 -1.13
CA ASN A 84 -7.62 9.22 -0.66
C ASN A 84 -8.20 8.35 0.47
N TRP A 85 -7.44 7.36 0.93
CA TRP A 85 -7.84 6.44 2.01
C TRP A 85 -6.67 6.19 2.98
N PRO A 86 -6.94 6.03 4.30
CA PRO A 86 -8.22 6.21 5.00
C PRO A 86 -8.63 7.69 5.13
N ASP A 87 -9.85 7.95 5.64
CA ASP A 87 -10.36 9.33 5.78
C ASP A 87 -9.42 10.23 6.60
N SER A 88 -8.70 9.67 7.54
CA SER A 88 -7.75 10.42 8.38
C SER A 88 -6.64 11.13 7.60
N ILE A 89 -6.35 10.73 6.35
CA ILE A 89 -5.32 11.39 5.52
C ILE A 89 -5.88 12.52 4.66
N GLN A 90 -7.17 12.80 4.70
CA GLN A 90 -7.78 13.84 3.86
C GLN A 90 -7.21 15.24 4.16
N ALA A 91 -6.83 15.50 5.42
CA ALA A 91 -6.21 16.75 5.84
C ALA A 91 -4.70 16.83 5.55
N VAL A 92 -4.07 15.73 5.11
CA VAL A 92 -2.62 15.70 4.84
C VAL A 92 -2.31 16.44 3.54
N PRO A 93 -1.31 17.34 3.51
CA PRO A 93 -0.94 18.13 2.33
C PRO A 93 -0.63 17.26 1.10
N ARG A 94 -1.06 17.72 -0.08
CA ARG A 94 -0.84 17.03 -1.37
C ARG A 94 0.48 17.45 -2.01
N MET A 95 1.33 16.46 -2.34
CA MET A 95 2.68 16.64 -2.86
C MET A 95 2.77 16.55 -4.40
N GLY A 96 1.65 16.59 -5.11
CA GLY A 96 1.60 16.40 -6.57
C GLY A 96 1.27 14.97 -6.97
N GLY A 97 1.65 14.56 -8.20
CA GLY A 97 1.46 13.18 -8.69
C GLY A 97 2.57 12.24 -8.20
N GLY A 98 2.30 10.92 -8.21
CA GLY A 98 3.31 9.93 -7.83
C GLY A 98 4.49 9.86 -8.79
N ILE A 99 4.25 10.10 -10.11
CA ILE A 99 5.30 10.09 -11.15
C ILE A 99 6.03 11.44 -11.19
N ASP A 100 5.29 12.53 -11.02
CA ASP A 100 5.79 13.92 -11.13
C ASP A 100 5.39 14.72 -9.89
N PRO A 101 6.08 14.50 -8.75
CA PRO A 101 5.80 15.17 -7.50
C PRO A 101 6.36 16.60 -7.48
N ASN A 102 5.80 17.45 -6.63
CA ASN A 102 6.32 18.78 -6.37
C ASN A 102 7.44 18.70 -5.31
N ILE A 103 8.68 18.72 -5.76
CA ILE A 103 9.88 18.58 -4.90
C ILE A 103 9.95 19.68 -3.84
N GLU A 104 9.62 20.94 -4.18
CA GLU A 104 9.66 22.07 -3.26
C GLU A 104 8.65 21.88 -2.11
N ARG A 105 7.45 21.40 -2.42
CA ARG A 105 6.44 21.07 -1.40
C ARG A 105 6.90 19.93 -0.49
N ILE A 106 7.55 18.90 -1.04
CA ILE A 106 8.10 17.79 -0.25
C ILE A 106 9.15 18.32 0.72
N VAL A 107 10.12 19.10 0.22
CA VAL A 107 11.21 19.66 1.03
C VAL A 107 10.65 20.57 2.15
N ALA A 108 9.63 21.37 1.85
CA ALA A 108 8.96 22.23 2.83
C ALA A 108 8.34 21.44 4.01
N GLN A 109 7.97 20.16 3.80
CA GLN A 109 7.49 19.29 4.86
C GLN A 109 8.61 18.77 5.77
N LYS A 110 9.89 18.94 5.42
CA LYS A 110 11.06 18.44 6.16
C LYS A 110 10.90 16.94 6.51
N PRO A 111 10.66 16.05 5.53
CA PRO A 111 10.46 14.64 5.83
C PRO A 111 11.74 13.96 6.28
N ASP A 112 11.59 12.97 7.18
CA ASP A 112 12.67 12.05 7.55
C ASP A 112 12.79 10.92 6.53
N LEU A 113 11.66 10.56 5.87
CA LEU A 113 11.57 9.48 4.90
C LEU A 113 10.55 9.83 3.80
N VAL A 114 10.92 9.57 2.57
CA VAL A 114 10.01 9.61 1.41
C VAL A 114 9.84 8.20 0.85
N LEU A 115 8.59 7.73 0.81
CA LEU A 115 8.18 6.48 0.17
C LEU A 115 7.64 6.78 -1.23
N LEU A 116 8.15 6.10 -2.25
CA LEU A 116 7.74 6.36 -3.63
C LEU A 116 7.95 5.13 -4.53
N ALA A 117 7.36 5.15 -5.73
CA ALA A 117 7.55 4.12 -6.75
C ALA A 117 8.89 4.29 -7.48
N GLY A 118 9.40 3.21 -8.09
CA GLY A 118 10.60 3.25 -8.92
C GLY A 118 10.48 4.19 -10.14
N SER A 119 9.25 4.43 -10.62
CA SER A 119 8.93 5.31 -11.75
C SER A 119 8.86 6.80 -11.39
N THR A 120 8.97 7.18 -10.11
CA THR A 120 8.92 8.57 -9.65
C THR A 120 10.12 9.37 -10.16
N ARG A 121 9.86 10.57 -10.69
CA ARG A 121 10.90 11.49 -11.16
C ARG A 121 11.45 12.38 -10.04
N GLY A 122 12.67 12.87 -10.21
CA GLY A 122 13.27 13.83 -9.27
C GLY A 122 13.81 13.21 -7.98
N VAL A 123 13.97 11.90 -7.94
CA VAL A 123 14.49 11.16 -6.76
C VAL A 123 15.91 11.61 -6.42
N GLU A 124 16.77 11.76 -7.44
CA GLU A 124 18.16 12.20 -7.27
C GLU A 124 18.24 13.58 -6.61
N ARG A 125 17.28 14.47 -6.94
CA ARG A 125 17.19 15.80 -6.31
C ARG A 125 16.82 15.73 -4.83
N LEU A 126 15.90 14.84 -4.45
CA LEU A 126 15.57 14.60 -3.05
C LEU A 126 16.78 14.06 -2.27
N GLN A 127 17.49 13.09 -2.85
CA GLN A 127 18.69 12.50 -2.26
C GLN A 127 19.84 13.50 -2.14
N ALA A 128 20.06 14.36 -3.15
CA ALA A 128 21.06 15.44 -3.11
C ALA A 128 20.75 16.47 -2.00
N LEU A 129 19.51 16.61 -1.56
CA LEU A 129 19.10 17.44 -0.45
C LEU A 129 19.17 16.70 0.92
N GLY A 130 19.76 15.49 0.95
CA GLY A 130 19.93 14.70 2.17
C GLY A 130 18.65 14.03 2.68
N ILE A 131 17.61 13.93 1.85
CA ILE A 131 16.35 13.26 2.22
C ILE A 131 16.49 11.76 1.96
N THR A 132 16.18 10.94 2.96
CA THR A 132 16.12 9.48 2.81
C THR A 132 14.94 9.10 1.95
N VAL A 133 15.21 8.33 0.89
CA VAL A 133 14.20 7.87 -0.08
C VAL A 133 14.19 6.35 -0.13
N LEU A 134 13.01 5.75 -0.03
CA LEU A 134 12.78 4.31 -0.14
C LEU A 134 11.84 4.03 -1.32
N ARG A 135 12.37 3.34 -2.34
CA ARG A 135 11.64 3.01 -3.59
C ARG A 135 10.97 1.66 -3.46
N LEU A 136 9.63 1.65 -3.44
CA LEU A 136 8.83 0.44 -3.29
C LEU A 136 7.64 0.48 -4.27
N GLU A 137 7.52 -0.56 -5.08
CA GLU A 137 6.45 -0.67 -6.09
C GLU A 137 5.91 -2.10 -6.13
N PRO A 138 4.97 -2.47 -5.26
CA PRO A 138 4.42 -3.82 -5.24
C PRO A 138 3.62 -4.11 -6.51
N ARG A 139 3.89 -5.25 -7.16
CA ARG A 139 3.26 -5.69 -8.41
C ARG A 139 2.57 -7.06 -8.28
N THR A 140 2.97 -7.84 -7.29
CA THR A 140 2.49 -9.19 -6.98
C THR A 140 1.99 -9.29 -5.54
N HIS A 141 1.30 -10.37 -5.18
CA HIS A 141 0.92 -10.65 -3.79
C HIS A 141 2.15 -10.78 -2.89
N ALA A 142 3.20 -11.44 -3.39
CA ALA A 142 4.46 -11.58 -2.66
C ALA A 142 5.13 -10.22 -2.42
N ASP A 143 5.05 -9.29 -3.38
CA ASP A 143 5.57 -7.94 -3.21
C ASP A 143 4.80 -7.17 -2.14
N VAL A 144 3.48 -7.30 -2.08
CA VAL A 144 2.68 -6.64 -1.02
C VAL A 144 3.11 -7.12 0.36
N GLN A 145 3.32 -8.43 0.53
CA GLN A 145 3.82 -9.00 1.78
C GLN A 145 5.21 -8.46 2.12
N ARG A 146 6.12 -8.45 1.14
CA ARG A 146 7.48 -7.92 1.29
C ARG A 146 7.45 -6.43 1.66
N VAL A 147 6.68 -5.62 0.94
CA VAL A 147 6.57 -4.17 1.18
C VAL A 147 6.02 -3.87 2.57
N LEU A 148 5.01 -4.62 3.05
CA LEU A 148 4.51 -4.51 4.42
C LEU A 148 5.64 -4.70 5.45
N ARG A 149 6.50 -5.73 5.27
CA ARG A 149 7.62 -5.99 6.16
C ARG A 149 8.70 -4.92 6.06
N THR A 150 9.08 -4.52 4.84
CA THR A 150 10.10 -3.49 4.60
C THR A 150 9.67 -2.14 5.19
N VAL A 151 8.40 -1.74 4.99
CA VAL A 151 7.88 -0.49 5.57
C VAL A 151 7.79 -0.60 7.10
N ALA A 152 7.37 -1.74 7.66
CA ALA A 152 7.35 -1.95 9.10
C ALA A 152 8.76 -1.80 9.70
N GLU A 153 9.76 -2.44 9.11
CA GLU A 153 11.16 -2.35 9.52
C GLU A 153 11.67 -0.90 9.43
N ALA A 154 11.44 -0.22 8.31
CA ALA A 154 11.80 1.17 8.09
C ALA A 154 11.18 2.13 9.12
N LEU A 155 9.97 1.84 9.60
CA LEU A 155 9.23 2.66 10.55
C LEU A 155 9.41 2.25 12.02
N GLY A 156 10.23 1.23 12.29
CA GLY A 156 10.43 0.70 13.64
C GLY A 156 9.19 -0.01 14.20
N VAL A 157 8.34 -0.55 13.32
CA VAL A 157 7.16 -1.34 13.69
C VAL A 157 7.55 -2.81 13.77
N PRO A 158 7.11 -3.56 14.81
CA PRO A 158 7.42 -4.99 14.91
C PRO A 158 6.95 -5.77 13.66
N GLY A 159 7.81 -6.64 13.12
CA GLY A 159 7.50 -7.47 11.95
C GLY A 159 6.25 -8.35 12.15
N THR A 160 5.96 -8.75 13.38
CA THR A 160 4.72 -9.47 13.74
C THR A 160 3.44 -8.71 13.41
N GLN A 161 3.49 -7.37 13.42
CA GLN A 161 2.36 -6.54 13.00
C GLN A 161 2.18 -6.57 11.48
N ALA A 162 3.26 -6.46 10.71
CA ALA A 162 3.22 -6.62 9.25
C ALA A 162 2.69 -8.01 8.85
N ASP A 163 3.15 -9.06 9.53
CA ASP A 163 2.68 -10.43 9.31
C ASP A 163 1.20 -10.61 9.65
N ARG A 164 0.69 -9.92 10.68
CA ARG A 164 -0.74 -9.93 11.01
C ARG A 164 -1.55 -9.27 9.90
N VAL A 165 -1.16 -8.07 9.46
CA VAL A 165 -1.83 -7.36 8.36
C VAL A 165 -1.84 -8.22 7.09
N TRP A 166 -0.71 -8.86 6.76
CA TRP A 166 -0.66 -9.76 5.61
C TRP A 166 -1.61 -10.96 5.74
N ARG A 167 -1.64 -11.63 6.89
CA ARG A 167 -2.58 -12.75 7.12
C ARG A 167 -4.05 -12.33 6.96
N GLU A 168 -4.42 -11.14 7.42
CA GLU A 168 -5.77 -10.58 7.24
C GLU A 168 -6.08 -10.35 5.76
N ILE A 169 -5.15 -9.80 4.99
CA ILE A 169 -5.28 -9.61 3.54
C ILE A 169 -5.44 -10.96 2.84
N ASP A 170 -4.54 -11.90 3.07
CA ASP A 170 -4.55 -13.21 2.40
C ASP A 170 -5.80 -14.02 2.76
N ALA A 171 -6.23 -14.01 4.00
CA ALA A 171 -7.47 -14.64 4.44
C ALA A 171 -8.71 -14.03 3.74
N GLY A 172 -8.75 -12.69 3.59
CA GLY A 172 -9.83 -12.02 2.87
C GLY A 172 -9.84 -12.33 1.38
N VAL A 173 -8.67 -12.41 0.73
CA VAL A 173 -8.57 -12.87 -0.66
C VAL A 173 -9.06 -14.32 -0.78
N GLN A 174 -8.67 -15.19 0.14
CA GLN A 174 -9.12 -16.58 0.16
C GLN A 174 -10.64 -16.72 0.35
N ALA A 175 -11.22 -15.88 1.22
CA ALA A 175 -12.68 -15.83 1.41
C ALA A 175 -13.40 -15.41 0.10
N ALA A 176 -12.88 -14.42 -0.62
CA ALA A 176 -13.40 -14.03 -1.92
C ALA A 176 -13.32 -15.17 -2.95
N VAL A 177 -12.22 -15.92 -2.99
CA VAL A 177 -12.06 -17.11 -3.83
C VAL A 177 -13.10 -18.17 -3.50
N GLN A 178 -13.38 -18.41 -2.23
CA GLN A 178 -14.37 -19.40 -1.78
C GLN A 178 -15.81 -18.97 -2.09
N SER A 179 -16.09 -17.67 -2.15
CA SER A 179 -17.42 -17.15 -2.50
C SER A 179 -17.80 -17.33 -3.97
N LEU A 180 -16.83 -17.73 -4.82
CA LEU A 180 -17.07 -17.89 -6.25
C LEU A 180 -17.92 -19.13 -6.55
N LYS A 181 -19.01 -18.91 -7.28
CA LYS A 181 -19.89 -19.99 -7.77
C LYS A 181 -19.15 -20.86 -8.78
N PRO A 182 -19.43 -22.17 -8.87
CA PRO A 182 -18.79 -23.06 -9.84
C PRO A 182 -18.86 -22.55 -11.29
N GLN A 183 -20.00 -21.97 -11.69
CA GLN A 183 -20.24 -21.44 -13.04
C GLN A 183 -19.40 -20.18 -13.34
N ALA A 184 -18.93 -19.47 -12.31
CA ALA A 184 -18.07 -18.30 -12.48
C ALA A 184 -16.61 -18.68 -12.74
N ARG A 185 -16.21 -19.90 -12.37
CA ARG A 185 -14.87 -20.43 -12.65
C ARG A 185 -14.72 -20.72 -14.14
N SER A 186 -13.52 -20.72 -14.64
CA SER A 186 -13.20 -20.94 -16.06
C SER A 186 -13.58 -19.81 -17.04
N GLN A 187 -14.23 -18.74 -16.59
CA GLN A 187 -14.45 -17.55 -17.43
C GLN A 187 -13.13 -16.96 -17.90
N ARG A 188 -13.12 -16.42 -19.13
CA ARG A 188 -12.00 -15.69 -19.70
C ARG A 188 -12.18 -14.20 -19.40
N VAL A 189 -11.23 -13.61 -18.70
CA VAL A 189 -11.33 -12.25 -18.18
C VAL A 189 -10.31 -11.33 -18.85
N TYR A 190 -10.76 -10.16 -19.26
CA TYR A 190 -9.91 -9.00 -19.54
C TYR A 190 -10.10 -7.97 -18.43
N PHE A 191 -9.02 -7.55 -17.79
CA PHE A 191 -9.04 -6.49 -16.80
C PHE A 191 -8.31 -5.26 -17.36
N GLU A 192 -9.03 -4.15 -17.56
CA GLU A 192 -8.48 -2.87 -17.99
C GLU A 192 -8.24 -1.96 -16.80
N VAL A 193 -6.98 -1.61 -16.56
CA VAL A 193 -6.58 -0.76 -15.43
C VAL A 193 -6.62 0.74 -15.77
N SER A 194 -6.59 1.08 -17.06
CA SER A 194 -6.57 2.46 -17.55
C SER A 194 -7.12 2.55 -18.97
N PRO A 195 -7.83 3.65 -19.33
CA PRO A 195 -8.39 3.86 -20.67
C PRO A 195 -7.38 3.92 -21.82
N ALA A 196 -6.06 4.00 -21.55
CA ALA A 196 -5.00 4.23 -22.53
C ALA A 196 -4.44 3.04 -23.34
N PRO A 197 -5.06 1.88 -23.58
CA PRO A 197 -5.58 0.86 -22.70
C PRO A 197 -4.43 0.03 -22.08
N TYR A 198 -4.27 0.09 -20.78
CA TYR A 198 -3.38 -0.81 -20.05
C TYR A 198 -4.20 -1.94 -19.41
N GLY A 199 -3.76 -3.18 -19.60
CA GLY A 199 -4.40 -4.34 -18.99
C GLY A 199 -3.59 -4.90 -17.84
N ALA A 200 -4.25 -5.65 -16.94
CA ALA A 200 -3.59 -6.44 -15.90
C ALA A 200 -3.34 -7.86 -16.41
N SER A 201 -2.09 -8.27 -16.58
CA SER A 201 -1.72 -9.61 -17.01
C SER A 201 -1.69 -10.61 -15.85
N GLU A 202 -1.46 -11.90 -16.17
CA GLU A 202 -1.27 -12.97 -15.17
C GLU A 202 -0.14 -12.71 -14.18
N SER A 203 0.89 -11.90 -14.54
CA SER A 203 2.02 -11.57 -13.67
C SER A 203 1.78 -10.34 -12.77
N SER A 204 0.57 -9.78 -12.78
CA SER A 204 0.16 -8.72 -11.85
C SER A 204 -0.57 -9.29 -10.63
N PHE A 205 -0.63 -8.52 -9.53
CA PHE A 205 -1.43 -8.91 -8.35
C PHE A 205 -2.92 -9.13 -8.68
N ILE A 206 -3.45 -8.39 -9.67
CA ILE A 206 -4.81 -8.59 -10.19
C ILE A 206 -4.90 -9.95 -10.90
N GLY A 207 -3.93 -10.25 -11.77
CA GLY A 207 -3.84 -11.52 -12.47
C GLY A 207 -3.69 -12.71 -11.52
N GLU A 208 -2.83 -12.59 -10.50
CA GLU A 208 -2.69 -13.61 -9.45
C GLU A 208 -4.00 -13.82 -8.67
N THR A 209 -4.74 -12.73 -8.37
CA THR A 209 -6.05 -12.81 -7.73
C THR A 209 -7.05 -13.56 -8.62
N LEU A 210 -7.13 -13.25 -9.92
CA LEU A 210 -7.96 -13.93 -10.89
C LEU A 210 -7.59 -15.41 -11.02
N GLN A 211 -6.30 -15.74 -11.05
CA GLN A 211 -5.80 -17.11 -11.08
C GLN A 211 -6.23 -17.90 -9.84
N ARG A 212 -6.11 -17.30 -8.65
CA ARG A 212 -6.61 -17.91 -7.39
C ARG A 212 -8.12 -18.18 -7.44
N MET A 213 -8.89 -17.36 -8.14
CA MET A 213 -10.33 -17.53 -8.38
C MET A 213 -10.63 -18.64 -9.38
N GLY A 214 -9.64 -19.20 -10.07
CA GLY A 214 -9.79 -20.23 -11.06
C GLY A 214 -10.35 -19.74 -12.40
N VAL A 215 -10.27 -18.43 -12.68
CA VAL A 215 -10.63 -17.82 -13.97
C VAL A 215 -9.39 -17.63 -14.85
N ARG A 216 -9.58 -17.47 -16.15
CA ARG A 216 -8.49 -17.33 -17.12
C ARG A 216 -8.30 -15.88 -17.49
N ASN A 217 -7.12 -15.34 -17.23
CA ASN A 217 -6.75 -14.03 -17.77
C ASN A 217 -6.40 -14.17 -19.25
N ILE A 218 -6.91 -13.27 -20.11
CA ILE A 218 -6.56 -13.29 -21.55
C ILE A 218 -5.17 -12.70 -21.82
N LEU A 219 -4.56 -12.01 -20.85
CA LEU A 219 -3.24 -11.41 -20.97
C LEU A 219 -2.19 -12.30 -20.30
N PRO A 220 -1.34 -13.00 -21.06
CA PRO A 220 -0.35 -13.91 -20.50
C PRO A 220 0.74 -13.16 -19.72
N ALA A 221 1.35 -13.84 -18.76
CA ALA A 221 2.40 -13.31 -17.90
C ALA A 221 3.61 -12.74 -18.65
N ALA A 222 3.92 -13.30 -19.84
CA ALA A 222 5.05 -12.85 -20.67
C ALA A 222 4.97 -11.38 -21.13
N LEU A 223 3.79 -10.76 -21.07
CA LEU A 223 3.61 -9.35 -21.43
C LEU A 223 4.07 -8.39 -20.32
N GLY A 224 4.48 -8.90 -19.17
CA GLY A 224 4.73 -8.09 -17.98
C GLY A 224 3.43 -7.73 -17.25
N PRO A 225 3.50 -7.14 -16.02
CA PRO A 225 2.35 -7.03 -15.14
C PRO A 225 1.23 -6.10 -15.67
N PHE A 226 1.59 -4.98 -16.28
CA PHE A 226 0.62 -3.98 -16.77
C PHE A 226 0.96 -3.51 -18.20
N PRO A 227 0.80 -4.41 -19.20
CA PRO A 227 1.14 -4.07 -20.58
C PRO A 227 0.14 -3.09 -21.19
N GLN A 228 0.63 -2.23 -22.08
CA GLN A 228 -0.23 -1.51 -23.01
C GLN A 228 -0.71 -2.48 -24.09
N ILE A 229 -2.01 -2.54 -24.31
CA ILE A 229 -2.65 -3.54 -25.17
C ILE A 229 -3.21 -2.90 -26.44
N ASN A 230 -2.96 -3.52 -27.60
CA ASN A 230 -3.71 -3.20 -28.80
C ASN A 230 -5.18 -3.65 -28.61
N PRO A 231 -6.18 -2.75 -28.74
CA PRO A 231 -7.59 -3.10 -28.60
C PRO A 231 -8.06 -4.27 -29.48
N GLU A 232 -7.46 -4.46 -30.65
CA GLU A 232 -7.76 -5.58 -31.54
C GLU A 232 -7.38 -6.95 -30.92
N PHE A 233 -6.36 -6.99 -30.06
CA PHE A 233 -6.01 -8.21 -29.35
C PHE A 233 -7.18 -8.67 -28.47
N VAL A 234 -7.84 -7.76 -27.77
CA VAL A 234 -8.99 -8.05 -26.91
C VAL A 234 -10.16 -8.59 -27.74
N VAL A 235 -10.41 -7.97 -28.92
CA VAL A 235 -11.43 -8.44 -29.87
C VAL A 235 -11.14 -9.86 -30.33
N ARG A 236 -9.91 -10.17 -30.74
CA ARG A 236 -9.52 -11.55 -31.15
C ARG A 236 -9.60 -12.55 -30.00
N ALA A 237 -9.22 -12.11 -28.81
CA ALA A 237 -9.23 -12.94 -27.63
C ALA A 237 -10.66 -13.28 -27.13
N GLN A 238 -11.68 -12.49 -27.47
CA GLN A 238 -13.08 -12.72 -27.09
C GLN A 238 -13.25 -13.09 -25.60
N PRO A 239 -12.94 -12.19 -24.65
CA PRO A 239 -13.14 -12.48 -23.24
C PRO A 239 -14.63 -12.72 -22.94
N ASP A 240 -14.90 -13.54 -21.92
CA ASP A 240 -16.27 -13.76 -21.42
C ASP A 240 -16.73 -12.60 -20.53
N VAL A 241 -15.78 -11.94 -19.85
CA VAL A 241 -16.01 -10.82 -18.92
C VAL A 241 -14.95 -9.75 -19.12
N ILE A 242 -15.39 -8.49 -19.10
CA ILE A 242 -14.51 -7.31 -19.06
C ILE A 242 -14.68 -6.64 -17.71
N MET A 243 -13.57 -6.35 -17.03
CA MET A 243 -13.53 -5.57 -15.80
C MET A 243 -12.82 -4.24 -16.05
N ALA A 244 -13.36 -3.12 -15.58
CA ALA A 244 -12.75 -1.79 -15.74
C ALA A 244 -13.33 -0.76 -14.80
N GLY A 245 -12.65 0.38 -14.65
CA GLY A 245 -13.21 1.57 -14.03
C GLY A 245 -14.28 2.24 -14.91
N ASP A 246 -15.10 3.08 -14.29
CA ASP A 246 -16.23 3.74 -14.97
C ASP A 246 -15.79 4.63 -16.14
N SER A 247 -14.69 5.37 -15.97
CA SER A 247 -14.13 6.22 -17.03
C SER A 247 -13.71 5.46 -18.29
N SER A 248 -13.49 4.14 -18.19
CA SER A 248 -13.08 3.29 -19.31
C SER A 248 -14.24 2.79 -20.16
N ARG A 249 -15.47 2.67 -19.59
CA ARG A 249 -16.63 2.12 -20.31
C ARG A 249 -16.95 2.89 -21.58
N ALA A 250 -17.08 4.20 -21.51
CA ALA A 250 -17.41 5.03 -22.66
C ALA A 250 -16.40 4.91 -23.79
N SER A 251 -15.09 4.91 -23.46
CA SER A 251 -14.04 4.73 -24.45
C SER A 251 -14.02 3.34 -25.05
N MET A 252 -14.32 2.28 -24.27
CA MET A 252 -14.41 0.91 -24.75
C MET A 252 -15.45 0.74 -25.83
N LEU A 253 -16.66 1.29 -25.64
CA LEU A 253 -17.77 1.14 -26.58
C LEU A 253 -17.53 1.88 -27.92
N GLN A 254 -16.60 2.83 -27.96
CA GLN A 254 -16.21 3.53 -29.18
C GLN A 254 -15.10 2.83 -29.97
N ARG A 255 -14.45 1.81 -29.40
CA ARG A 255 -13.35 1.11 -30.05
C ARG A 255 -13.86 0.19 -31.16
N PRO A 256 -13.20 0.13 -32.32
CA PRO A 256 -13.58 -0.76 -33.42
C PRO A 256 -13.65 -2.23 -32.97
N GLY A 257 -14.75 -2.91 -33.30
CA GLY A 257 -14.98 -4.31 -32.97
C GLY A 257 -15.46 -4.62 -31.55
N TRP A 258 -15.31 -3.68 -30.61
CA TRP A 258 -15.72 -3.91 -29.21
C TRP A 258 -17.23 -4.08 -29.03
N PRO A 259 -18.11 -3.25 -29.65
CA PRO A 259 -19.56 -3.45 -29.54
C PRO A 259 -20.06 -4.83 -30.00
N GLN A 260 -19.29 -5.50 -30.89
CA GLN A 260 -19.64 -6.83 -31.42
C GLN A 260 -19.17 -7.96 -30.51
N MET A 261 -18.28 -7.72 -29.55
CA MET A 261 -17.85 -8.78 -28.61
C MET A 261 -19.02 -9.28 -27.78
N ARG A 262 -19.05 -10.61 -27.53
CA ARG A 262 -20.08 -11.21 -26.71
C ARG A 262 -20.18 -10.61 -25.32
N ALA A 263 -19.04 -10.36 -24.65
CA ALA A 263 -19.01 -9.73 -23.34
C ALA A 263 -19.71 -8.37 -23.31
N VAL A 264 -19.64 -7.58 -24.40
CA VAL A 264 -20.29 -6.29 -24.52
C VAL A 264 -21.77 -6.42 -24.79
N ARG A 265 -22.16 -7.27 -25.74
CA ARG A 265 -23.59 -7.48 -26.13
C ARG A 265 -24.41 -8.09 -24.98
N ASP A 266 -23.82 -9.01 -24.23
CA ASP A 266 -24.47 -9.71 -23.13
C ASP A 266 -24.35 -8.95 -21.79
N ASP A 267 -23.89 -7.68 -21.82
CA ASP A 267 -23.63 -6.81 -20.64
C ASP A 267 -22.77 -7.45 -19.56
N ARG A 268 -21.78 -8.26 -19.97
CA ARG A 268 -20.81 -8.87 -19.07
C ARG A 268 -19.60 -7.97 -18.83
N ILE A 269 -19.88 -6.70 -18.60
CA ILE A 269 -18.89 -5.70 -18.25
C ILE A 269 -19.09 -5.33 -16.79
N CYS A 270 -18.05 -5.43 -16.00
CA CYS A 270 -18.02 -4.95 -14.63
C CYS A 270 -17.30 -3.60 -14.60
N VAL A 271 -18.10 -2.57 -14.52
CA VAL A 271 -17.62 -1.22 -14.29
C VAL A 271 -17.53 -1.02 -12.77
N PHE A 272 -16.35 -0.67 -12.30
CA PHE A 272 -16.14 -0.29 -10.91
C PHE A 272 -16.26 1.22 -10.79
N PRO A 273 -17.16 1.75 -9.94
CA PRO A 273 -17.19 3.18 -9.62
C PRO A 273 -15.83 3.69 -9.15
N PRO A 274 -15.50 4.98 -9.23
CA PRO A 274 -14.15 5.49 -8.98
C PRO A 274 -13.53 5.00 -7.64
N GLU A 275 -14.31 4.97 -6.57
CA GLU A 275 -13.86 4.49 -5.27
C GLU A 275 -13.52 3.00 -5.26
N GLN A 276 -14.30 2.17 -5.95
CA GLN A 276 -14.04 0.75 -6.11
C GLN A 276 -12.91 0.49 -7.11
N ALA A 277 -12.83 1.29 -8.18
CA ALA A 277 -11.73 1.24 -9.14
C ALA A 277 -10.39 1.45 -8.44
N ASP A 278 -10.30 2.45 -7.56
CA ASP A 278 -9.12 2.68 -6.73
C ASP A 278 -8.72 1.45 -5.88
N ILE A 279 -9.71 0.74 -5.32
CA ILE A 279 -9.46 -0.46 -4.52
C ILE A 279 -8.89 -1.59 -5.37
N VAL A 280 -9.49 -1.87 -6.52
CA VAL A 280 -9.11 -3.01 -7.35
C VAL A 280 -7.77 -2.82 -8.08
N VAL A 281 -7.30 -1.57 -8.26
CA VAL A 281 -6.03 -1.29 -8.97
C VAL A 281 -4.85 -1.02 -8.03
N ARG A 282 -5.03 -1.10 -6.71
CA ARG A 282 -3.97 -0.83 -5.72
C ARG A 282 -3.43 -2.13 -5.12
N ALA A 283 -2.16 -2.42 -5.36
CA ALA A 283 -1.44 -3.52 -4.71
C ALA A 283 -1.08 -3.13 -3.26
N GLY A 284 -1.97 -3.41 -2.31
CA GLY A 284 -1.79 -2.96 -0.93
C GLY A 284 -2.79 -3.58 0.05
N PRO A 285 -2.96 -2.99 1.23
CA PRO A 285 -3.77 -3.54 2.31
C PRO A 285 -5.23 -3.84 1.96
N ARG A 286 -5.78 -3.16 0.95
CA ARG A 286 -7.17 -3.33 0.51
C ARG A 286 -7.38 -4.40 -0.58
N MET A 287 -6.34 -5.19 -0.89
CA MET A 287 -6.46 -6.27 -1.90
C MET A 287 -7.57 -7.27 -1.61
N ALA A 288 -7.86 -7.56 -0.34
CA ALA A 288 -8.98 -8.43 0.04
C ALA A 288 -10.34 -7.87 -0.39
N GLU A 289 -10.53 -6.56 -0.24
CA GLU A 289 -11.72 -5.86 -0.69
C GLU A 289 -11.82 -5.86 -2.23
N GLY A 290 -10.70 -5.61 -2.92
CA GLY A 290 -10.60 -5.73 -4.37
C GLY A 290 -10.96 -7.13 -4.88
N ALA A 291 -10.46 -8.17 -4.23
CA ALA A 291 -10.80 -9.55 -4.55
C ALA A 291 -12.31 -9.83 -4.38
N ARG A 292 -12.93 -9.31 -3.31
CA ARG A 292 -14.38 -9.42 -3.10
C ARG A 292 -15.16 -8.76 -4.24
N LEU A 293 -14.80 -7.55 -4.63
CA LEU A 293 -15.45 -6.84 -5.75
C LEU A 293 -15.33 -7.62 -7.08
N MET A 294 -14.14 -8.19 -7.35
CA MET A 294 -13.94 -9.03 -8.53
C MET A 294 -14.79 -10.32 -8.48
N ALA A 295 -14.88 -10.97 -7.33
CA ALA A 295 -15.69 -12.17 -7.14
C ALA A 295 -17.21 -11.89 -7.33
N GLU A 296 -17.71 -10.78 -6.81
CA GLU A 296 -19.09 -10.32 -7.00
C GLU A 296 -19.40 -10.11 -8.49
N CYS A 297 -18.48 -9.45 -9.20
CA CYS A 297 -18.58 -9.27 -10.64
C CYS A 297 -18.69 -10.61 -11.38
N LEU A 298 -17.76 -11.53 -11.14
CA LEU A 298 -17.74 -12.85 -11.78
C LEU A 298 -19.01 -13.66 -11.50
N ASN A 299 -19.50 -13.63 -10.25
CA ASN A 299 -20.73 -14.31 -9.87
C ASN A 299 -21.98 -13.74 -10.56
N ARG A 300 -22.03 -12.41 -10.75
CA ARG A 300 -23.13 -11.74 -11.45
C ARG A 300 -23.12 -12.10 -12.92
N THR A 301 -21.97 -12.03 -13.57
CA THR A 301 -21.84 -12.29 -15.01
C THR A 301 -22.02 -13.76 -15.37
N ALA A 302 -21.73 -14.70 -14.46
CA ALA A 302 -21.97 -16.12 -14.66
C ALA A 302 -23.47 -16.49 -14.69
N GLY A 303 -24.31 -15.75 -13.95
CA GLY A 303 -25.76 -15.97 -13.92
C GLY A 303 -26.51 -15.46 -15.17
N ALA A 304 -25.90 -14.58 -15.96
CA ALA A 304 -26.49 -13.99 -17.16
C ALA A 304 -26.38 -14.87 -18.44
N ALA A 305 -25.79 -16.05 -18.31
CA ALA A 305 -25.68 -17.03 -19.42
C ALA A 305 -26.94 -17.89 -19.50
N ARG A 306 -28.02 -17.37 -20.11
CA ARG A 306 -29.16 -18.16 -20.61
C ARG A 306 -29.39 -17.88 -22.09
#